data_cf45c385c44dbec53c5c9b6097511adc
#
_entry.id   cf45c385c44dbec53c5c9b6097511adc
#
_cell.length_a   1.000
_cell.length_b   1.000
_cell.length_c   1.000
_cell.angle_alpha   90.00
_cell.angle_beta   90.00
_cell.angle_gamma   90.00
#
_symmetry.space_group_name_H-M   'P 1'
#
loop_
_entity.id
_entity.type
_entity.pdbx_description
1 polymer ?
#
loop_
_entity_poly.entity_id
_entity_poly.type
_entity_poly.pdbx_seq_one_letter_code
_entity_poly.pdbx_strand_id
1 'polypeptide(L)'
;VPRTTVERRNLILRRLCATAALAGALAAIGGPALSQAASPAAGGYPNSIVVLGHSGAIGQNSDPNRPGEAARANSWATGTNPKVDSLYERIRAKHPAITGRAFNLAQGGATVTELLQQAREAVALNPVPQLIVVQIMDNDIVCPATSQDYAAFLSTFASALAVLAKGAPHSRIFVVSQFGSPGTFAASLSRSERLRFALQSGIGGGPCDFVNPEGRIVDAKVELLDKDIHGYEADLAAGCHRFKQCRYDGGAAGNIVDKRSFVSSDLNHFSIAGNAKAAAVAWAAMQRTGVIPRDTP
;
A
#
# COMPACT_ATOMS: atom_id res chain seq x y z
N VAL A 1 8.21 -60.07 -9.67
CA VAL A 1 7.37 -61.23 -9.32
C VAL A 1 6.98 -61.10 -7.85
N PRO A 2 5.76 -61.39 -7.41
CA PRO A 2 4.46 -61.20 -8.03
C PRO A 2 3.45 -60.34 -7.24
N ARG A 3 2.33 -60.13 -7.90
CA ARG A 3 1.02 -59.61 -7.46
C ARG A 3 0.38 -60.42 -6.32
N THR A 4 -0.46 -59.75 -5.49
CA THR A 4 -1.74 -60.35 -5.06
C THR A 4 -2.81 -59.30 -4.85
N THR A 5 -3.89 -59.47 -5.57
CA THR A 5 -5.23 -58.95 -5.49
C THR A 5 -6.05 -59.70 -4.45
N VAL A 6 -6.95 -59.02 -3.70
CA VAL A 6 -8.24 -59.56 -3.18
C VAL A 6 -9.11 -58.36 -2.83
N GLU A 7 -10.09 -57.98 -3.59
CA GLU A 7 -11.47 -58.41 -3.70
C GLU A 7 -12.42 -58.03 -2.55
N ARG A 8 -13.30 -57.08 -2.90
CA ARG A 8 -14.74 -56.88 -2.63
C ARG A 8 -15.39 -57.60 -1.45
N ARG A 9 -16.25 -56.87 -0.74
CA ARG A 9 -17.65 -57.32 -0.44
C ARG A 9 -18.56 -56.15 -0.10
N ASN A 10 -19.58 -55.99 -0.94
CA ASN A 10 -20.85 -55.24 -0.68
C ASN A 10 -21.65 -55.93 0.43
N LEU A 11 -22.33 -55.15 1.27
CA LEU A 11 -23.61 -55.59 1.85
C LEU A 11 -24.57 -54.43 1.99
N ILE A 12 -25.65 -54.54 1.23
CA ILE A 12 -26.89 -53.74 1.28
C ILE A 12 -27.74 -54.29 2.40
N LEU A 13 -28.30 -53.45 3.26
CA LEU A 13 -29.53 -53.76 4.01
C LEU A 13 -30.44 -52.52 4.08
N ARG A 14 -31.58 -52.66 3.39
CA ARG A 14 -32.78 -51.83 3.51
C ARG A 14 -33.63 -52.28 4.73
N ARG A 15 -34.27 -51.34 5.39
CA ARG A 15 -35.69 -51.41 5.96
C ARG A 15 -35.98 -50.06 6.63
N LEU A 16 -36.89 -49.27 6.10
CA LEU A 16 -38.33 -49.19 6.22
C LEU A 16 -38.84 -48.51 7.54
N CYS A 17 -39.38 -47.32 7.30
CA CYS A 17 -40.57 -46.64 7.86
C CYS A 17 -40.92 -46.75 9.37
N ALA A 18 -41.00 -45.56 10.02
CA ALA A 18 -42.18 -45.23 10.87
C ALA A 18 -42.27 -43.70 11.00
N THR A 19 -43.41 -43.16 10.53
CA THR A 19 -43.86 -41.77 10.72
C THR A 19 -44.41 -41.63 12.15
N ALA A 20 -43.91 -40.64 12.89
CA ALA A 20 -44.58 -40.11 14.07
C ALA A 20 -44.54 -38.59 14.01
N ALA A 21 -45.69 -37.99 13.74
CA ALA A 21 -45.89 -36.55 13.86
C ALA A 21 -46.03 -36.19 15.35
N LEU A 22 -45.12 -35.38 15.85
CA LEU A 22 -45.29 -34.66 17.12
C LEU A 22 -45.23 -33.17 16.82
N ALA A 23 -46.35 -32.51 17.00
CA ALA A 23 -46.44 -31.06 17.09
C ALA A 23 -45.76 -30.60 18.39
N GLY A 24 -44.62 -29.96 18.26
CA GLY A 24 -43.88 -29.35 19.37
C GLY A 24 -43.78 -27.83 19.17
N ALA A 25 -44.27 -27.09 20.14
CA ALA A 25 -44.32 -25.66 20.21
C ALA A 25 -42.90 -25.08 20.00
N LEU A 26 -42.72 -24.18 19.01
CA LEU A 26 -41.51 -23.34 18.87
C LEU A 26 -41.55 -22.30 20.00
N ALA A 27 -40.80 -22.55 21.07
CA ALA A 27 -40.34 -21.49 21.96
C ALA A 27 -39.22 -20.73 21.23
N ALA A 28 -39.48 -19.49 20.86
CA ALA A 28 -38.47 -18.57 20.32
C ALA A 28 -37.42 -18.27 21.43
N ILE A 29 -36.33 -19.03 21.42
CA ILE A 29 -35.15 -18.68 22.22
C ILE A 29 -34.52 -17.49 21.49
N GLY A 30 -34.76 -16.28 22.00
CA GLY A 30 -34.02 -15.08 21.61
C GLY A 30 -32.54 -15.27 21.89
N GLY A 31 -31.77 -15.67 20.88
CA GLY A 31 -30.31 -15.67 20.94
C GLY A 31 -29.84 -14.24 21.19
N PRO A 32 -28.73 -14.05 21.94
CA PRO A 32 -28.17 -12.73 22.11
C PRO A 32 -27.87 -12.15 20.73
N ALA A 33 -28.47 -10.99 20.42
CA ALA A 33 -28.17 -10.23 19.24
C ALA A 33 -26.66 -10.01 19.25
N LEU A 34 -25.97 -10.60 18.27
CA LEU A 34 -24.56 -10.25 18.00
C LEU A 34 -24.58 -8.76 17.78
N SER A 35 -24.14 -8.02 18.79
CA SER A 35 -23.86 -6.60 18.69
C SER A 35 -22.90 -6.44 17.52
N GLN A 36 -23.39 -5.97 16.38
CA GLN A 36 -22.54 -5.51 15.31
C GLN A 36 -21.66 -4.43 15.94
N ALA A 37 -20.39 -4.77 16.14
CA ALA A 37 -19.40 -3.77 16.54
C ALA A 37 -19.52 -2.64 15.53
N ALA A 38 -19.99 -1.49 15.99
CA ALA A 38 -20.13 -0.30 15.18
C ALA A 38 -18.80 -0.12 14.46
N SER A 39 -18.86 0.00 13.14
CA SER A 39 -17.71 0.50 12.36
C SER A 39 -17.16 1.70 13.14
N PRO A 40 -15.84 1.82 13.37
CA PRO A 40 -15.33 3.00 14.03
C PRO A 40 -15.93 4.18 13.29
N ALA A 41 -16.78 4.91 13.97
CA ALA A 41 -17.42 6.11 13.44
C ALA A 41 -16.32 6.91 12.75
N ALA A 42 -16.64 7.63 11.67
CA ALA A 42 -15.74 8.57 11.01
C ALA A 42 -15.18 9.47 12.12
N GLY A 43 -14.22 8.92 12.85
CA GLY A 43 -13.67 9.46 14.07
C GLY A 43 -12.78 10.60 13.66
N GLY A 44 -12.66 11.64 14.47
CA GLY A 44 -11.83 12.79 14.26
C GLY A 44 -10.41 12.47 13.74
N TYR A 45 -9.54 13.44 13.70
CA TYR A 45 -8.13 13.23 13.30
C TYR A 45 -7.41 12.25 14.25
N PRO A 46 -6.47 11.42 13.74
CA PRO A 46 -5.75 10.47 14.57
C PRO A 46 -4.75 11.16 15.52
N ASN A 47 -4.52 10.55 16.68
CA ASN A 47 -3.53 11.02 17.67
C ASN A 47 -2.10 10.54 17.38
N SER A 48 -1.91 9.67 16.39
CA SER A 48 -0.60 9.16 16.00
C SER A 48 -0.64 8.60 14.58
N ILE A 49 0.49 8.69 13.89
CA ILE A 49 0.66 8.21 12.51
C ILE A 49 1.96 7.40 12.40
N VAL A 50 1.94 6.33 11.65
CA VAL A 50 3.14 5.62 11.19
C VAL A 50 3.07 5.42 9.68
N VAL A 51 4.21 5.54 9.00
CA VAL A 51 4.34 5.14 7.59
C VAL A 51 5.23 3.92 7.47
N LEU A 52 4.78 2.97 6.67
CA LEU A 52 5.46 1.75 6.24
C LEU A 52 5.73 1.84 4.74
N GLY A 53 6.77 1.18 4.27
CA GLY A 53 7.05 1.11 2.85
C GLY A 53 8.53 1.23 2.50
N HIS A 54 8.80 1.85 1.37
CA HIS A 54 10.14 1.93 0.77
C HIS A 54 10.74 3.34 0.78
N SER A 55 11.76 3.57 -0.04
CA SER A 55 12.53 4.83 -0.15
C SER A 55 11.66 6.07 -0.41
N GLY A 56 10.55 5.94 -1.12
CA GLY A 56 9.60 7.04 -1.36
C GLY A 56 9.01 7.62 -0.08
N ALA A 57 8.82 6.79 0.95
CA ALA A 57 8.24 7.21 2.22
C ALA A 57 9.25 7.82 3.22
N ILE A 58 10.55 7.63 3.00
CA ILE A 58 11.61 8.21 3.85
C ILE A 58 12.19 9.52 3.31
N GLY A 59 11.66 10.03 2.20
CA GLY A 59 12.21 11.21 1.54
C GLY A 59 13.63 10.98 1.00
N GLN A 60 13.92 9.77 0.49
CA GLN A 60 15.23 9.43 -0.06
C GLN A 60 15.66 10.44 -1.12
N ASN A 61 16.91 10.90 -1.07
CA ASN A 61 17.49 11.88 -2.01
C ASN A 61 16.73 13.23 -2.16
N SER A 62 15.76 13.52 -1.29
CA SER A 62 14.97 14.75 -1.39
C SER A 62 15.69 16.00 -0.88
N ASP A 63 16.77 15.86 -0.10
CA ASP A 63 17.61 16.97 0.35
C ASP A 63 18.76 17.19 -0.64
N PRO A 64 18.77 18.29 -1.40
CA PRO A 64 19.83 18.53 -2.38
C PRO A 64 21.22 18.74 -1.75
N ASN A 65 21.29 19.03 -0.45
CA ASN A 65 22.53 19.21 0.29
C ASN A 65 23.13 17.89 0.81
N ARG A 66 22.33 16.81 0.80
CA ARG A 66 22.72 15.49 1.29
C ARG A 66 22.30 14.40 0.30
N PRO A 67 22.93 14.37 -0.88
CA PRO A 67 22.60 13.35 -1.89
C PRO A 67 22.95 11.94 -1.37
N GLY A 68 22.13 10.98 -1.71
CA GLY A 68 22.29 9.58 -1.26
C GLY A 68 21.64 9.27 0.09
N GLU A 69 21.20 10.29 0.85
CA GLU A 69 20.67 10.09 2.19
C GLU A 69 19.12 10.07 2.24
N ALA A 70 18.60 9.41 3.26
CA ALA A 70 17.22 9.52 3.65
C ALA A 70 16.99 10.85 4.40
N ALA A 71 16.17 11.72 3.85
CA ALA A 71 15.79 12.98 4.47
C ALA A 71 14.39 12.87 5.08
N ARG A 72 14.24 12.12 6.18
CA ARG A 72 12.95 11.83 6.81
C ARG A 72 12.11 13.07 7.13
N ALA A 73 12.75 14.24 7.36
CA ALA A 73 12.05 15.52 7.50
C ALA A 73 11.25 15.90 6.23
N ASN A 74 11.64 15.39 5.07
CA ASN A 74 10.97 15.62 3.78
C ASN A 74 9.98 14.50 3.41
N SER A 75 9.74 13.51 4.29
CA SER A 75 8.73 12.48 4.05
C SER A 75 7.36 13.10 3.80
N TRP A 76 6.70 12.74 2.74
CA TRP A 76 5.35 13.19 2.42
C TRP A 76 4.31 12.77 3.48
N ALA A 77 4.56 11.67 4.19
CA ALA A 77 3.64 11.13 5.19
C ALA A 77 3.92 11.67 6.61
N THR A 78 5.19 11.64 7.05
CA THR A 78 5.56 11.90 8.45
C THR A 78 6.61 13.00 8.62
N GLY A 79 6.98 13.68 7.54
CA GLY A 79 8.01 14.72 7.57
C GLY A 79 7.58 15.98 8.34
N THR A 80 8.58 16.75 8.73
CA THR A 80 8.42 17.99 9.50
C THR A 80 8.88 19.23 8.73
N ASN A 81 9.33 19.07 7.46
CA ASN A 81 9.68 20.19 6.62
C ASN A 81 8.41 20.95 6.20
N PRO A 82 8.25 22.24 6.57
CA PRO A 82 7.05 23.02 6.22
C PRO A 82 6.84 23.18 4.71
N LYS A 83 7.90 23.02 3.88
CA LYS A 83 7.77 23.04 2.41
C LYS A 83 7.10 21.78 1.85
N VAL A 84 7.05 20.70 2.61
CA VAL A 84 6.38 19.46 2.22
C VAL A 84 4.92 19.49 2.65
N ASP A 85 4.63 20.04 3.83
CA ASP A 85 3.30 20.05 4.43
C ASP A 85 2.70 18.63 4.44
N SER A 86 3.42 17.71 5.11
CA SER A 86 3.15 16.27 5.14
C SER A 86 1.77 15.94 5.72
N LEU A 87 1.35 14.68 5.60
CA LEU A 87 0.13 14.21 6.27
C LEU A 87 0.17 14.49 7.78
N TYR A 88 1.32 14.27 8.41
CA TYR A 88 1.51 14.56 9.82
C TYR A 88 1.31 16.05 10.14
N GLU A 89 1.94 16.96 9.38
CA GLU A 89 1.83 18.40 9.59
C GLU A 89 0.38 18.89 9.37
N ARG A 90 -0.30 18.38 8.35
CA ARG A 90 -1.73 18.69 8.09
C ARG A 90 -2.62 18.21 9.21
N ILE A 91 -2.40 16.99 9.74
CA ILE A 91 -3.13 16.49 10.90
C ILE A 91 -2.81 17.34 12.12
N ARG A 92 -1.53 17.67 12.37
CA ARG A 92 -1.10 18.47 13.52
C ARG A 92 -1.74 19.85 13.54
N ALA A 93 -1.89 20.47 12.37
CA ALA A 93 -2.55 21.77 12.25
C ALA A 93 -4.05 21.71 12.64
N LYS A 94 -4.72 20.60 12.38
CA LYS A 94 -6.14 20.37 12.71
C LYS A 94 -6.33 19.74 14.09
N HIS A 95 -5.34 18.99 14.57
CA HIS A 95 -5.41 18.18 15.79
C HIS A 95 -4.05 18.14 16.49
N PRO A 96 -3.67 19.15 17.28
CA PRO A 96 -2.35 19.27 17.92
C PRO A 96 -1.97 18.11 18.85
N ALA A 97 -2.94 17.31 19.31
CA ALA A 97 -2.69 16.14 20.15
C ALA A 97 -1.80 15.06 19.49
N ILE A 98 -1.62 15.09 18.16
CA ILE A 98 -0.69 14.22 17.43
C ILE A 98 0.78 14.60 17.61
N THR A 99 1.09 15.79 18.16
CA THR A 99 2.45 16.31 18.24
C THR A 99 3.42 15.31 18.87
N GLY A 100 4.55 15.04 18.17
CA GLY A 100 5.58 14.10 18.59
C GLY A 100 5.22 12.62 18.38
N ARG A 101 4.10 12.31 17.73
CA ARG A 101 3.61 10.93 17.54
C ARG A 101 3.56 10.54 16.06
N ALA A 102 4.61 10.90 15.31
CA ALA A 102 4.82 10.49 13.93
C ALA A 102 6.00 9.52 13.85
N PHE A 103 5.78 8.34 13.31
CA PHE A 103 6.79 7.28 13.18
C PHE A 103 7.00 6.96 11.70
N ASN A 104 8.23 6.66 11.34
CA ASN A 104 8.58 6.27 9.97
C ASN A 104 9.41 4.98 10.03
N LEU A 105 8.77 3.86 9.72
CA LEU A 105 9.38 2.52 9.69
C LEU A 105 9.77 2.09 8.27
N ALA A 106 9.51 2.94 7.28
CA ALA A 106 9.88 2.67 5.89
C ALA A 106 11.42 2.57 5.73
N GLN A 107 11.86 1.76 4.78
CA GLN A 107 13.27 1.48 4.51
C GLN A 107 13.56 1.58 3.01
N GLY A 108 14.74 2.08 2.67
CA GLY A 108 15.19 2.11 1.27
C GLY A 108 15.28 0.70 0.69
N GLY A 109 14.78 0.50 -0.53
CA GLY A 109 14.78 -0.80 -1.20
C GLY A 109 13.77 -1.83 -0.69
N ALA A 110 12.93 -1.49 0.30
CA ALA A 110 11.96 -2.43 0.85
C ALA A 110 10.96 -2.92 -0.21
N THR A 111 10.71 -4.22 -0.20
CA THR A 111 9.68 -4.93 -0.94
C THR A 111 8.51 -5.30 -0.04
N VAL A 112 7.52 -5.96 -0.57
CA VAL A 112 6.39 -6.49 0.20
C VAL A 112 6.83 -7.47 1.30
N THR A 113 8.02 -8.08 1.18
CA THR A 113 8.60 -8.96 2.21
C THR A 113 9.02 -8.16 3.44
N GLU A 114 9.71 -7.05 3.25
CA GLU A 114 10.09 -6.14 4.35
C GLU A 114 8.87 -5.45 4.95
N LEU A 115 7.81 -5.21 4.17
CA LEU A 115 6.55 -4.69 4.69
C LEU A 115 5.96 -5.58 5.79
N LEU A 116 6.07 -6.89 5.66
CA LEU A 116 5.59 -7.83 6.69
C LEU A 116 6.36 -7.64 8.02
N GLN A 117 7.65 -7.36 7.95
CA GLN A 117 8.45 -7.04 9.14
C GLN A 117 8.07 -5.67 9.71
N GLN A 118 7.97 -4.65 8.87
CA GLN A 118 7.53 -3.31 9.29
C GLN A 118 6.14 -3.33 9.93
N ALA A 119 5.24 -4.20 9.45
CA ALA A 119 3.92 -4.39 10.06
C ALA A 119 4.01 -4.92 11.50
N ARG A 120 4.93 -5.87 11.77
CA ARG A 120 5.19 -6.37 13.13
C ARG A 120 5.76 -5.29 14.03
N GLU A 121 6.66 -4.47 13.51
CA GLU A 121 7.25 -3.34 14.24
C GLU A 121 6.19 -2.28 14.54
N ALA A 122 5.31 -1.98 13.60
CA ALA A 122 4.24 -0.99 13.78
C ALA A 122 3.27 -1.38 14.91
N VAL A 123 2.90 -2.65 15.00
CA VAL A 123 2.01 -3.12 16.08
C VAL A 123 2.71 -3.28 17.43
N ALA A 124 4.03 -3.29 17.45
CA ALA A 124 4.85 -3.29 18.67
C ALA A 124 5.10 -1.88 19.24
N LEU A 125 4.77 -0.82 18.51
CA LEU A 125 4.88 0.54 19.03
C LEU A 125 3.92 0.74 20.20
N ASN A 126 4.35 1.52 21.18
CA ASN A 126 3.53 1.84 22.35
C ASN A 126 3.40 3.38 22.54
N PRO A 127 2.21 3.95 22.41
CA PRO A 127 0.96 3.30 21.98
C PRO A 127 0.96 2.90 20.50
N VAL A 128 0.15 1.89 20.14
CA VAL A 128 -0.06 1.49 18.76
C VAL A 128 -0.62 2.67 17.95
N PRO A 129 -0.05 3.00 16.77
CA PRO A 129 -0.49 4.15 15.98
C PRO A 129 -1.94 4.04 15.51
N GLN A 130 -2.68 5.14 15.57
CA GLN A 130 -4.10 5.19 15.13
C GLN A 130 -4.26 5.27 13.62
N LEU A 131 -3.25 5.78 12.91
CA LEU A 131 -3.20 5.81 11.44
C LEU A 131 -1.93 5.11 10.99
N ILE A 132 -2.10 4.12 10.13
CA ILE A 132 -1.02 3.37 9.47
C ILE A 132 -1.12 3.64 7.98
N VAL A 133 -0.08 4.25 7.41
CA VAL A 133 0.03 4.57 5.98
C VAL A 133 0.98 3.59 5.35
N VAL A 134 0.61 3.00 4.21
CA VAL A 134 1.41 2.01 3.50
C VAL A 134 1.68 2.49 2.09
N GLN A 135 2.96 2.55 1.71
CA GLN A 135 3.45 2.79 0.36
C GLN A 135 4.42 1.68 -0.01
N ILE A 136 3.99 0.75 -0.85
CA ILE A 136 4.79 -0.41 -1.23
C ILE A 136 4.42 -0.83 -2.66
N MET A 137 5.30 -1.47 -3.32
CA MET A 137 5.26 -2.19 -4.59
C MET A 137 6.36 -1.79 -5.58
N ASP A 138 6.91 -0.58 -5.51
CA ASP A 138 7.87 -0.06 -6.49
C ASP A 138 9.06 -0.99 -6.71
N ASN A 139 9.56 -1.58 -5.61
CA ASN A 139 10.69 -2.52 -5.64
C ASN A 139 10.27 -3.98 -5.92
N ASP A 140 8.98 -4.24 -5.99
CA ASP A 140 8.41 -5.56 -6.31
C ASP A 140 8.12 -5.73 -7.79
N ILE A 141 8.11 -4.63 -8.56
CA ILE A 141 7.72 -4.64 -9.96
C ILE A 141 8.69 -5.50 -10.77
N VAL A 142 8.19 -6.63 -11.26
CA VAL A 142 8.84 -7.46 -12.29
C VAL A 142 8.26 -7.06 -13.65
N CYS A 143 9.10 -6.99 -14.67
CA CYS A 143 8.66 -6.63 -16.00
C CYS A 143 9.28 -7.52 -17.09
N PRO A 144 8.48 -8.24 -17.87
CA PRO A 144 7.02 -8.38 -17.77
C PRO A 144 6.61 -9.21 -16.56
N ALA A 145 5.55 -8.77 -15.87
CA ALA A 145 5.00 -9.51 -14.75
C ALA A 145 4.10 -10.66 -15.23
N THR A 146 4.11 -11.76 -14.48
CA THR A 146 3.27 -12.91 -14.70
C THR A 146 2.16 -13.00 -13.65
N SER A 147 1.16 -13.85 -13.88
CA SER A 147 0.13 -14.12 -12.87
C SER A 147 0.69 -14.68 -11.56
N GLN A 148 1.86 -15.36 -11.61
CA GLN A 148 2.53 -15.87 -10.43
C GLN A 148 3.16 -14.74 -9.60
N ASP A 149 3.74 -13.73 -10.25
CA ASP A 149 4.33 -12.56 -9.58
C ASP A 149 3.25 -11.78 -8.83
N TYR A 150 2.13 -11.50 -9.47
CA TYR A 150 0.99 -10.86 -8.83
C TYR A 150 0.44 -11.68 -7.65
N ALA A 151 0.26 -12.99 -7.82
CA ALA A 151 -0.24 -13.85 -6.76
C ALA A 151 0.70 -13.90 -5.54
N ALA A 152 2.01 -13.93 -5.76
CA ALA A 152 3.02 -13.90 -4.71
C ALA A 152 3.00 -12.57 -3.96
N PHE A 153 2.95 -11.45 -4.69
CA PHE A 153 2.84 -10.12 -4.12
C PHE A 153 1.58 -9.99 -3.26
N LEU A 154 0.40 -10.29 -3.83
CA LEU A 154 -0.88 -10.20 -3.11
C LEU A 154 -0.89 -11.05 -1.85
N SER A 155 -0.34 -12.27 -1.89
CA SER A 155 -0.27 -13.18 -0.75
C SER A 155 0.54 -12.58 0.41
N THR A 156 1.71 -12.03 0.10
CA THR A 156 2.61 -11.44 1.11
C THR A 156 2.05 -10.13 1.63
N PHE A 157 1.50 -9.28 0.74
CA PHE A 157 0.83 -8.04 1.10
C PHE A 157 -0.37 -8.27 2.04
N ALA A 158 -1.24 -9.22 1.69
CA ALA A 158 -2.36 -9.57 2.55
C ALA A 158 -1.92 -10.11 3.91
N SER A 159 -0.78 -10.82 3.98
CA SER A 159 -0.20 -11.29 5.24
C SER A 159 0.27 -10.12 6.11
N ALA A 160 0.90 -9.11 5.53
CA ALA A 160 1.29 -7.89 6.26
C ALA A 160 0.06 -7.14 6.80
N LEU A 161 -0.99 -6.98 5.96
CA LEU A 161 -2.24 -6.36 6.40
C LEU A 161 -2.96 -7.18 7.49
N ALA A 162 -2.88 -8.50 7.45
CA ALA A 162 -3.43 -9.36 8.52
C ALA A 162 -2.73 -9.14 9.87
N VAL A 163 -1.40 -8.95 9.86
CA VAL A 163 -0.64 -8.59 11.07
C VAL A 163 -1.13 -7.26 11.62
N LEU A 164 -1.26 -6.24 10.76
CA LEU A 164 -1.76 -4.92 11.16
C LEU A 164 -3.20 -5.00 11.68
N ALA A 165 -4.07 -5.72 10.98
CA ALA A 165 -5.47 -5.83 11.36
C ALA A 165 -5.67 -6.52 12.72
N LYS A 166 -4.85 -7.54 13.00
CA LYS A 166 -4.89 -8.27 14.28
C LYS A 166 -4.25 -7.48 15.42
N GLY A 167 -3.06 -6.91 15.20
CA GLY A 167 -2.28 -6.23 16.24
C GLY A 167 -2.73 -4.78 16.50
N ALA A 168 -3.40 -4.16 15.53
CA ALA A 168 -3.89 -2.78 15.60
C ALA A 168 -5.39 -2.69 15.20
N PRO A 169 -6.30 -3.38 15.93
CA PRO A 169 -7.70 -3.54 15.50
C PRO A 169 -8.50 -2.24 15.45
N HIS A 170 -8.02 -1.19 16.10
CA HIS A 170 -8.64 0.14 16.15
C HIS A 170 -7.94 1.16 15.23
N SER A 171 -6.86 0.78 14.58
CA SER A 171 -6.14 1.66 13.66
C SER A 171 -6.83 1.71 12.30
N ARG A 172 -6.74 2.86 11.66
CA ARG A 172 -7.09 3.02 10.25
C ARG A 172 -5.85 2.73 9.42
N ILE A 173 -5.99 1.90 8.39
CA ILE A 173 -4.92 1.57 7.43
C ILE A 173 -5.25 2.29 6.13
N PHE A 174 -4.30 3.06 5.60
CA PHE A 174 -4.42 3.75 4.34
C PHE A 174 -3.29 3.29 3.40
N VAL A 175 -3.67 2.69 2.28
CA VAL A 175 -2.76 2.18 1.26
C VAL A 175 -2.78 3.13 0.07
N VAL A 176 -1.61 3.56 -0.38
CA VAL A 176 -1.48 4.42 -1.57
C VAL A 176 -1.01 3.62 -2.77
N SER A 177 -1.49 4.02 -3.95
CA SER A 177 -1.03 3.53 -5.25
C SER A 177 0.39 4.01 -5.57
N GLN A 178 0.94 3.55 -6.70
CA GLN A 178 2.16 4.11 -7.28
C GLN A 178 2.03 5.61 -7.46
N PHE A 179 3.11 6.36 -7.24
CA PHE A 179 3.12 7.80 -7.50
C PHE A 179 3.55 8.08 -8.94
N GLY A 180 2.68 8.74 -9.71
CA GLY A 180 2.92 9.07 -11.11
C GLY A 180 2.85 7.87 -12.05
N SER A 181 3.27 8.05 -13.29
CA SER A 181 3.33 6.99 -14.29
C SER A 181 4.66 7.01 -15.06
N PRO A 182 5.11 5.86 -15.60
CA PRO A 182 6.35 5.81 -16.37
C PRO A 182 6.40 6.81 -17.52
N GLY A 183 5.27 6.99 -18.22
CA GLY A 183 5.15 7.91 -19.34
C GLY A 183 5.32 9.38 -18.93
N THR A 184 4.61 9.83 -17.88
CA THR A 184 4.72 11.22 -17.39
C THR A 184 6.08 11.48 -16.75
N PHE A 185 6.63 10.50 -16.04
CA PHE A 185 7.98 10.57 -15.47
C PHE A 185 9.02 10.77 -16.59
N ALA A 186 9.07 9.87 -17.58
CA ALA A 186 10.03 9.96 -18.67
C ALA A 186 9.91 11.27 -19.48
N ALA A 187 8.65 11.71 -19.72
CA ALA A 187 8.38 12.97 -20.41
C ALA A 187 8.80 14.21 -19.61
N SER A 188 8.84 14.11 -18.27
CA SER A 188 9.28 15.22 -17.41
C SER A 188 10.78 15.50 -17.48
N LEU A 189 11.57 14.52 -17.93
CA LEU A 189 13.03 14.59 -18.02
C LEU A 189 13.49 15.08 -19.40
N SER A 190 14.55 15.91 -19.44
CA SER A 190 15.25 16.21 -20.68
C SER A 190 15.92 14.96 -21.25
N ARG A 191 16.30 14.98 -22.54
CA ARG A 191 16.98 13.84 -23.17
C ARG A 191 18.29 13.50 -22.45
N SER A 192 19.07 14.49 -22.04
CA SER A 192 20.32 14.27 -21.31
C SER A 192 20.10 13.65 -19.92
N GLU A 193 19.00 14.00 -19.26
CA GLU A 193 18.63 13.37 -17.98
C GLU A 193 18.14 11.95 -18.18
N ARG A 194 17.34 11.67 -19.21
CA ARG A 194 16.95 10.31 -19.56
C ARG A 194 18.16 9.43 -19.89
N LEU A 195 19.14 9.97 -20.63
CA LEU A 195 20.40 9.25 -20.87
C LEU A 195 21.12 8.92 -19.56
N ARG A 196 21.22 9.88 -18.65
CA ARG A 196 21.82 9.66 -17.32
C ARG A 196 21.03 8.64 -16.50
N PHE A 197 19.69 8.69 -16.52
CA PHE A 197 18.82 7.73 -15.89
C PHE A 197 19.04 6.31 -16.43
N ALA A 198 19.10 6.15 -17.76
CA ALA A 198 19.31 4.87 -18.42
C ALA A 198 20.69 4.25 -18.12
N LEU A 199 21.71 5.09 -17.91
CA LEU A 199 23.07 4.64 -17.61
C LEU A 199 23.37 4.51 -16.10
N GLN A 200 22.42 4.83 -15.26
CA GLN A 200 22.58 4.78 -13.80
C GLN A 200 22.62 3.34 -13.31
N SER A 201 23.69 2.98 -12.59
CA SER A 201 23.84 1.65 -12.00
C SER A 201 22.65 1.30 -11.06
N GLY A 202 22.07 0.14 -11.26
CA GLY A 202 20.96 -0.36 -10.46
C GLY A 202 19.57 0.16 -10.87
N ILE A 203 19.48 1.10 -11.82
CA ILE A 203 18.23 1.63 -12.35
C ILE A 203 18.04 1.27 -13.84
N GLY A 204 19.11 1.40 -14.65
CA GLY A 204 19.20 0.86 -15.99
C GLY A 204 18.07 1.23 -16.95
N GLY A 205 17.51 2.44 -16.89
CA GLY A 205 16.38 2.81 -17.75
C GLY A 205 15.00 2.46 -17.17
N GLY A 206 14.96 2.02 -15.90
CA GLY A 206 13.79 1.64 -15.14
C GLY A 206 13.31 0.21 -15.45
N PRO A 207 12.28 -0.26 -14.75
CA PRO A 207 11.68 -1.55 -15.06
C PRO A 207 11.24 -1.59 -16.51
N CYS A 208 11.33 -2.75 -17.17
CA CYS A 208 11.11 -2.92 -18.63
C CYS A 208 12.10 -2.16 -19.54
N ASP A 209 13.10 -1.43 -19.05
CA ASP A 209 13.96 -0.56 -19.88
C ASP A 209 13.16 0.46 -20.71
N PHE A 210 12.16 1.13 -20.08
CA PHE A 210 11.29 2.06 -20.78
C PHE A 210 12.00 3.34 -21.26
N VAL A 211 13.21 3.58 -20.75
CA VAL A 211 14.18 4.52 -21.33
C VAL A 211 15.38 3.72 -21.81
N ASN A 212 15.67 3.77 -23.11
CA ASN A 212 16.78 3.01 -23.67
C ASN A 212 18.16 3.67 -23.40
N PRO A 213 19.28 2.96 -23.66
CA PRO A 213 20.62 3.49 -23.42
C PRO A 213 20.96 4.81 -24.16
N GLU A 214 20.20 5.17 -25.20
CA GLU A 214 20.34 6.44 -25.92
C GLU A 214 19.47 7.57 -25.33
N GLY A 215 18.80 7.32 -24.19
CA GLY A 215 17.92 8.28 -23.52
C GLY A 215 16.60 8.55 -24.27
N ARG A 216 16.16 7.59 -25.09
CA ARG A 216 14.86 7.67 -25.78
C ARG A 216 13.79 6.91 -24.98
N ILE A 217 12.59 7.46 -24.97
CA ILE A 217 11.42 6.76 -24.44
C ILE A 217 11.03 5.66 -25.43
N VAL A 218 10.75 4.48 -24.92
CA VAL A 218 10.31 3.31 -25.70
C VAL A 218 8.84 3.04 -25.37
N ASP A 219 7.94 3.60 -26.17
CA ASP A 219 6.49 3.63 -25.89
C ASP A 219 5.92 2.24 -25.58
N ALA A 220 6.27 1.21 -26.34
CA ALA A 220 5.83 -0.16 -26.07
C ALA A 220 6.30 -0.70 -24.70
N LYS A 221 7.41 -0.20 -24.18
CA LYS A 221 7.91 -0.54 -22.83
C LYS A 221 7.22 0.26 -21.74
N VAL A 222 6.87 1.52 -22.02
CA VAL A 222 6.02 2.33 -21.15
C VAL A 222 4.66 1.67 -20.98
N GLU A 223 4.00 1.27 -22.08
CA GLU A 223 2.70 0.59 -22.05
C GLU A 223 2.76 -0.74 -21.29
N LEU A 224 3.83 -1.51 -21.48
CA LEU A 224 4.05 -2.76 -20.76
C LEU A 224 4.20 -2.51 -19.25
N LEU A 225 5.02 -1.55 -18.85
CA LEU A 225 5.23 -1.20 -17.45
C LEU A 225 3.96 -0.62 -16.81
N ASP A 226 3.23 0.25 -17.51
CA ASP A 226 1.93 0.77 -17.03
C ASP A 226 0.94 -0.38 -16.76
N LYS A 227 0.87 -1.36 -17.68
CA LYS A 227 0.04 -2.56 -17.48
C LYS A 227 0.46 -3.34 -16.24
N ASP A 228 1.76 -3.54 -16.04
CA ASP A 228 2.27 -4.29 -14.90
C ASP A 228 2.02 -3.54 -13.57
N ILE A 229 2.23 -2.22 -13.54
CA ILE A 229 1.87 -1.36 -12.40
C ILE A 229 0.38 -1.50 -12.06
N HIS A 230 -0.52 -1.41 -13.04
CA HIS A 230 -1.95 -1.56 -12.79
C HIS A 230 -2.31 -2.96 -12.22
N GLY A 231 -1.57 -4.01 -12.61
CA GLY A 231 -1.72 -5.34 -12.02
C GLY A 231 -1.40 -5.36 -10.53
N TYR A 232 -0.26 -4.80 -10.13
CA TYR A 232 0.12 -4.68 -8.73
C TYR A 232 -0.83 -3.75 -7.94
N GLU A 233 -1.31 -2.67 -8.52
CA GLU A 233 -2.30 -1.78 -7.91
C GLU A 233 -3.64 -2.47 -7.67
N ALA A 234 -4.06 -3.32 -8.59
CA ALA A 234 -5.25 -4.17 -8.39
C ALA A 234 -5.07 -5.11 -7.20
N ASP A 235 -3.86 -5.63 -6.99
CA ASP A 235 -3.53 -6.46 -5.83
C ASP A 235 -3.49 -5.66 -4.52
N LEU A 236 -2.98 -4.43 -4.53
CA LEU A 236 -3.08 -3.53 -3.37
C LEU A 236 -4.55 -3.28 -2.99
N ALA A 237 -5.40 -2.99 -3.97
CA ALA A 237 -6.83 -2.78 -3.76
C ALA A 237 -7.49 -4.06 -3.23
N ALA A 238 -7.26 -5.21 -3.87
CA ALA A 238 -7.82 -6.50 -3.49
C ALA A 238 -7.38 -6.94 -2.09
N GLY A 239 -6.11 -6.77 -1.75
CA GLY A 239 -5.57 -7.05 -0.42
C GLY A 239 -6.19 -6.16 0.65
N CYS A 240 -6.30 -4.86 0.38
CA CYS A 240 -6.90 -3.88 1.30
C CYS A 240 -8.39 -4.17 1.56
N HIS A 241 -9.15 -4.54 0.53
CA HIS A 241 -10.58 -4.84 0.66
C HIS A 241 -10.88 -6.03 1.59
N ARG A 242 -9.92 -6.88 1.89
CA ARG A 242 -10.10 -7.99 2.86
C ARG A 242 -10.25 -7.52 4.30
N PHE A 243 -9.90 -6.25 4.60
CA PHE A 243 -9.84 -5.72 5.96
C PHE A 243 -10.71 -4.47 6.10
N LYS A 244 -11.70 -4.51 6.99
CA LYS A 244 -12.68 -3.42 7.17
C LYS A 244 -12.07 -2.07 7.55
N GLN A 245 -10.90 -2.06 8.20
CA GLN A 245 -10.18 -0.85 8.59
C GLN A 245 -9.22 -0.31 7.52
N CYS A 246 -9.08 -1.02 6.39
CA CYS A 246 -8.22 -0.61 5.29
C CYS A 246 -9.00 0.20 4.25
N ARG A 247 -8.32 1.23 3.73
CA ARG A 247 -8.79 2.03 2.59
C ARG A 247 -7.66 2.19 1.60
N TYR A 248 -7.93 1.86 0.35
CA TYR A 248 -7.03 2.11 -0.77
C TYR A 248 -7.35 3.48 -1.36
N ASP A 249 -6.35 4.20 -1.86
CA ASP A 249 -6.52 5.56 -2.39
C ASP A 249 -7.28 5.62 -3.72
N GLY A 250 -7.54 4.46 -4.33
CA GLY A 250 -8.26 4.34 -5.60
C GLY A 250 -7.43 4.78 -6.81
N GLY A 251 -6.11 4.62 -6.78
CA GLY A 251 -5.20 5.03 -7.85
C GLY A 251 -4.91 6.53 -7.86
N ALA A 252 -5.22 7.24 -6.78
CA ALA A 252 -5.09 8.70 -6.75
C ALA A 252 -3.65 9.17 -6.91
N ALA A 253 -2.69 8.45 -6.34
CA ALA A 253 -1.28 8.78 -6.45
C ALA A 253 -0.76 8.52 -7.88
N GLY A 254 -1.23 7.46 -8.56
CA GLY A 254 -0.90 7.16 -9.95
C GLY A 254 -1.34 8.23 -10.95
N ASN A 255 -2.37 9.02 -10.59
CA ASN A 255 -2.83 10.13 -11.41
C ASN A 255 -1.98 11.43 -11.28
N ILE A 256 -0.87 11.39 -10.54
CA ILE A 256 0.05 12.52 -10.49
C ILE A 256 0.77 12.62 -11.84
N VAL A 257 0.58 13.76 -12.51
CA VAL A 257 1.38 14.10 -13.70
C VAL A 257 2.73 14.61 -13.24
N ASP A 258 3.79 13.89 -13.58
CA ASP A 258 5.14 14.23 -13.18
C ASP A 258 5.63 15.52 -13.81
N LYS A 259 6.43 16.24 -13.05
CA LYS A 259 7.16 17.43 -13.50
C LYS A 259 8.62 17.28 -13.09
N ARG A 260 9.52 17.83 -13.87
CA ARG A 260 10.95 17.79 -13.52
C ARG A 260 11.23 18.29 -12.10
N SER A 261 10.49 19.30 -11.65
CA SER A 261 10.63 19.84 -10.29
C SER A 261 10.19 18.86 -9.18
N PHE A 262 9.44 17.81 -9.50
CA PHE A 262 9.03 16.78 -8.54
C PHE A 262 10.09 15.70 -8.38
N VAL A 263 11.02 15.59 -9.34
CA VAL A 263 12.07 14.56 -9.36
C VAL A 263 13.33 15.12 -8.75
N SER A 264 13.98 14.36 -7.87
CA SER A 264 15.25 14.75 -7.24
C SER A 264 16.44 14.65 -8.21
N SER A 265 17.64 14.96 -7.72
CA SER A 265 18.85 14.96 -8.55
C SER A 265 19.28 13.56 -9.00
N ASP A 266 18.85 12.51 -8.30
CA ASP A 266 19.14 11.12 -8.66
C ASP A 266 18.21 10.56 -9.75
N LEU A 267 17.22 11.34 -10.20
CA LEU A 267 16.27 10.95 -11.23
C LEU A 267 15.43 9.69 -10.89
N ASN A 268 15.28 9.37 -9.61
CA ASN A 268 14.55 8.20 -9.15
C ASN A 268 13.56 8.53 -8.02
N HIS A 269 13.92 9.46 -7.15
CA HIS A 269 13.11 9.79 -5.99
C HIS A 269 12.47 11.17 -6.10
N PHE A 270 11.54 11.47 -5.22
CA PHE A 270 10.92 12.79 -5.16
C PHE A 270 11.86 13.83 -4.57
N SER A 271 11.82 15.02 -5.16
CA SER A 271 12.30 16.25 -4.54
C SER A 271 11.40 16.68 -3.37
N ILE A 272 11.75 17.78 -2.68
CA ILE A 272 10.84 18.41 -1.70
C ILE A 272 9.49 18.74 -2.34
N ALA A 273 9.48 19.27 -3.56
CA ALA A 273 8.24 19.60 -4.28
C ALA A 273 7.43 18.36 -4.67
N GLY A 274 8.10 17.26 -5.03
CA GLY A 274 7.46 15.97 -5.31
C GLY A 274 6.80 15.40 -4.04
N ASN A 275 7.51 15.41 -2.91
CA ASN A 275 6.95 15.00 -1.62
C ASN A 275 5.74 15.86 -1.21
N ALA A 276 5.78 17.18 -1.44
CA ALA A 276 4.65 18.08 -1.19
C ALA A 276 3.43 17.73 -2.04
N LYS A 277 3.66 17.41 -3.33
CA LYS A 277 2.58 16.97 -4.24
C LYS A 277 2.00 15.63 -3.79
N ALA A 278 2.83 14.67 -3.40
CA ALA A 278 2.41 13.38 -2.86
C ALA A 278 1.56 13.54 -1.60
N ALA A 279 2.00 14.38 -0.64
CA ALA A 279 1.26 14.69 0.57
C ALA A 279 -0.13 15.28 0.27
N ALA A 280 -0.23 16.22 -0.67
CA ALA A 280 -1.48 16.86 -1.03
C ALA A 280 -2.48 15.87 -1.67
N VAL A 281 -2.00 14.98 -2.55
CA VAL A 281 -2.84 13.98 -3.22
C VAL A 281 -3.31 12.92 -2.21
N ALA A 282 -2.42 12.41 -1.37
CA ALA A 282 -2.75 11.44 -0.34
C ALA A 282 -3.73 12.02 0.69
N TRP A 283 -3.57 13.29 1.08
CA TRP A 283 -4.53 14.00 1.95
C TRP A 283 -5.93 14.01 1.36
N ALA A 284 -6.07 14.46 0.12
CA ALA A 284 -7.36 14.48 -0.57
C ALA A 284 -7.98 13.08 -0.71
N ALA A 285 -7.14 12.04 -0.94
CA ALA A 285 -7.61 10.67 -1.01
C ALA A 285 -8.07 10.14 0.36
N MET A 286 -7.38 10.46 1.46
CA MET A 286 -7.81 10.10 2.81
C MET A 286 -9.17 10.72 3.16
N GLN A 287 -9.41 11.97 2.73
CA GLN A 287 -10.70 12.63 2.94
C GLN A 287 -11.81 11.97 2.10
N ARG A 288 -11.55 11.64 0.82
CA ARG A 288 -12.53 10.97 -0.04
C ARG A 288 -12.92 9.59 0.48
N THR A 289 -11.94 8.83 0.98
CA THR A 289 -12.13 7.46 1.47
C THR A 289 -12.58 7.37 2.93
N GLY A 290 -12.74 8.51 3.61
CA GLY A 290 -13.20 8.58 5.00
C GLY A 290 -12.15 8.13 6.03
N VAL A 291 -10.87 8.12 5.68
CA VAL A 291 -9.77 7.85 6.62
C VAL A 291 -9.61 9.01 7.61
N ILE A 292 -9.82 10.23 7.16
CA ILE A 292 -9.86 11.45 7.97
C ILE A 292 -11.13 12.26 7.66
N PRO A 293 -11.53 13.19 8.54
CA PRO A 293 -12.64 14.11 8.26
C PRO A 293 -12.42 14.89 6.96
N ARG A 294 -13.50 15.18 6.27
CA ARG A 294 -13.47 16.15 5.17
C ARG A 294 -13.33 17.55 5.74
N ASP A 295 -12.56 18.41 5.07
CA ASP A 295 -12.61 19.83 5.37
C ASP A 295 -14.04 20.33 5.08
N THR A 296 -14.64 21.00 6.06
CA THR A 296 -15.89 21.74 5.83
C THR A 296 -15.60 22.90 4.91
N PRO A 297 -16.45 23.15 3.90
CA PRO A 297 -16.29 24.28 2.98
C PRO A 297 -16.30 25.62 3.71
#